data_591c2474674d0c2de1f13190fe338664
#
_entry.id   591c2474674d0c2de1f13190fe338664
#
_cell.length_a   1.000
_cell.length_b   1.000
_cell.length_c   1.000
_cell.angle_alpha   90.00
_cell.angle_beta   90.00
_cell.angle_gamma   90.00
#
_symmetry.space_group_name_H-M   'P 1'
#
loop_
_entity.id
_entity.type
_entity.pdbx_description
1 polymer ?
#
loop_
_entity_poly.entity_id
_entity_poly.type
_entity_poly.pdbx_seq_one_letter_code
_entity_poly.pdbx_strand_id
1 'polypeptide(L)'
;MATTASSHSLISTASEPEAFLSSIPPSSTLYVDLEGNSLSRHGTIFLITILVYPQRIIRLIDVLVLGKLAFTTASSNGKTLKSIFEDLDVLKCVWDVRNDADVLWALYHVKLAGVTDIQLLENASRASDKQYVRGLDKSVQFDLKLEFKETNCWIQTKKDMKSLMPTNVFATRPIDTKTAQYCVNDVIHLPALHDLYLKRIRGDWLSKAMEESTRRVADAYSPGYDPQSPTKKLGPWGSGSKPTMTLDEILDELEDKRMEDLERDMYGFDDDDDWLL
;
A
#
# COMPACT_ATOMS: atom_id res chain seq x y z
N MET A 1 17.48 18.86 0.59
CA MET A 1 16.51 19.60 -0.27
C MET A 1 15.17 19.57 0.43
N ALA A 2 14.56 20.72 0.66
CA ALA A 2 13.27 20.77 1.31
C ALA A 2 12.25 19.97 0.49
N THR A 3 11.65 18.95 1.09
CA THR A 3 10.50 18.24 0.54
C THR A 3 9.40 19.28 0.33
N THR A 4 9.19 19.68 -0.91
CA THR A 4 8.00 20.45 -1.28
C THR A 4 6.81 19.64 -0.81
N ALA A 5 6.04 20.20 0.14
CA ALA A 5 4.78 19.65 0.58
C ALA A 5 3.97 19.33 -0.68
N SER A 6 3.79 18.04 -0.96
CA SER A 6 2.93 17.63 -2.07
C SER A 6 1.53 18.14 -1.76
N SER A 7 1.03 19.06 -2.58
CA SER A 7 -0.32 19.58 -2.41
C SER A 7 -1.31 18.44 -2.65
N HIS A 8 -1.76 17.81 -1.57
CA HIS A 8 -2.91 16.92 -1.65
C HIS A 8 -4.18 17.76 -1.68
N SER A 9 -5.11 17.41 -2.55
CA SER A 9 -6.42 18.04 -2.55
C SER A 9 -7.50 16.98 -2.36
N LEU A 10 -8.51 17.35 -1.57
CA LEU A 10 -9.71 16.57 -1.36
C LEU A 10 -10.63 16.75 -2.58
N ILE A 11 -11.12 15.65 -3.11
CA ILE A 11 -12.12 15.60 -4.18
C ILE A 11 -13.46 15.28 -3.51
N SER A 12 -14.33 16.28 -3.38
CA SER A 12 -15.59 16.18 -2.65
C SER A 12 -16.81 16.74 -3.39
N THR A 13 -16.61 17.36 -4.56
CA THR A 13 -17.70 17.85 -5.41
C THR A 13 -17.87 17.00 -6.66
N ALA A 14 -19.07 16.99 -7.25
CA ALA A 14 -19.39 16.11 -8.38
C ALA A 14 -18.54 16.35 -9.65
N SER A 15 -17.96 17.54 -9.83
CA SER A 15 -17.12 17.89 -11.00
C SER A 15 -15.63 17.56 -10.82
N GLU A 16 -15.14 17.44 -9.58
CA GLU A 16 -13.72 17.22 -9.32
C GLU A 16 -13.20 15.84 -9.76
N PRO A 17 -13.97 14.75 -9.63
CA PRO A 17 -13.51 13.45 -10.15
C PRO A 17 -13.21 13.47 -11.66
N GLU A 18 -14.03 14.16 -12.47
CA GLU A 18 -13.80 14.30 -13.90
C GLU A 18 -12.45 14.95 -14.19
N ALA A 19 -12.16 16.10 -13.56
CA ALA A 19 -10.91 16.83 -13.74
C ALA A 19 -9.70 15.98 -13.32
N PHE A 20 -9.79 15.28 -12.18
CA PHE A 20 -8.72 14.40 -11.70
C PHE A 20 -8.47 13.23 -12.65
N LEU A 21 -9.50 12.50 -13.03
CA LEU A 21 -9.37 11.33 -13.89
C LEU A 21 -8.84 11.71 -15.29
N SER A 22 -9.23 12.88 -15.80
CA SER A 22 -8.71 13.44 -17.06
C SER A 22 -7.22 13.79 -16.98
N SER A 23 -6.71 14.07 -15.78
CA SER A 23 -5.31 14.42 -15.55
C SER A 23 -4.35 13.21 -15.40
N ILE A 24 -4.88 11.98 -15.34
CA ILE A 24 -4.07 10.76 -15.18
C ILE A 24 -3.48 10.35 -16.54
N PRO A 25 -2.13 10.39 -16.71
CA PRO A 25 -1.50 9.93 -17.94
C PRO A 25 -1.68 8.42 -18.16
N PRO A 26 -1.78 7.95 -19.41
CA PRO A 26 -2.05 6.53 -19.72
C PRO A 26 -1.06 5.51 -19.15
N SER A 27 0.21 5.91 -18.97
CA SER A 27 1.29 5.03 -18.48
C SER A 27 1.54 5.17 -16.97
N SER A 28 0.61 5.77 -16.24
CA SER A 28 0.80 5.98 -14.80
C SER A 28 0.59 4.71 -14.00
N THR A 29 1.40 4.55 -12.94
CA THR A 29 1.12 3.61 -11.86
C THR A 29 0.32 4.34 -10.77
N LEU A 30 -0.73 3.71 -10.27
CA LEU A 30 -1.55 4.24 -9.18
C LEU A 30 -1.19 3.52 -7.88
N TYR A 31 -0.74 4.26 -6.88
CA TYR A 31 -0.59 3.74 -5.52
C TYR A 31 -1.82 4.15 -4.74
N VAL A 32 -2.51 3.15 -4.18
CA VAL A 32 -3.86 3.32 -3.65
C VAL A 32 -3.93 2.80 -2.23
N ASP A 33 -4.67 3.52 -1.40
CA ASP A 33 -5.03 3.12 -0.04
C ASP A 33 -6.46 3.57 0.27
N LEU A 34 -7.18 2.81 1.08
CA LEU A 34 -8.57 3.05 1.45
C LEU A 34 -8.73 3.22 2.94
N GLU A 35 -9.56 4.19 3.34
CA GLU A 35 -9.93 4.41 4.74
C GLU A 35 -11.43 4.30 4.95
N GLY A 36 -11.81 3.68 6.07
CA GLY A 36 -13.22 3.48 6.39
C GLY A 36 -13.46 2.98 7.80
N ASN A 37 -14.69 2.70 8.12
CA ASN A 37 -15.04 2.02 9.36
C ASN A 37 -15.16 0.51 9.09
N SER A 38 -14.41 -0.30 9.85
CA SER A 38 -14.38 -1.76 9.68
C SER A 38 -14.22 -2.16 8.21
N LEU A 39 -13.22 -1.57 7.52
CA LEU A 39 -13.03 -1.63 6.07
C LEU A 39 -13.15 -3.07 5.56
N SER A 40 -14.32 -3.40 5.04
CA SER A 40 -14.71 -4.72 4.56
C SER A 40 -16.12 -4.69 3.96
N ARG A 41 -16.61 -5.83 3.46
CA ARG A 41 -17.99 -6.01 2.96
C ARG A 41 -19.07 -5.65 3.98
N HIS A 42 -18.74 -5.63 5.26
CA HIS A 42 -19.66 -5.30 6.36
C HIS A 42 -19.46 -3.89 6.90
N GLY A 43 -18.50 -3.16 6.35
CA GLY A 43 -18.12 -1.81 6.78
C GLY A 43 -18.47 -0.73 5.77
N THR A 44 -17.63 0.29 5.73
CA THR A 44 -17.82 1.46 4.83
C THR A 44 -16.48 1.94 4.30
N ILE A 45 -16.50 2.61 3.13
CA ILE A 45 -15.37 3.41 2.62
C ILE A 45 -15.71 4.87 2.87
N PHE A 46 -14.77 5.61 3.46
CA PHE A 46 -14.87 7.06 3.65
C PHE A 46 -13.98 7.82 2.69
N LEU A 47 -12.75 7.34 2.47
CA LEU A 47 -11.75 7.97 1.64
C LEU A 47 -11.02 6.94 0.77
N ILE A 48 -10.64 7.35 -0.43
CA ILE A 48 -9.67 6.65 -1.28
C ILE A 48 -8.53 7.62 -1.53
N THR A 49 -7.32 7.23 -1.18
CA THR A 49 -6.12 8.02 -1.46
C THR A 49 -5.42 7.43 -2.67
N ILE A 50 -5.15 8.26 -3.68
CA ILE A 50 -4.46 7.84 -4.90
C ILE A 50 -3.24 8.73 -5.10
N LEU A 51 -2.07 8.10 -5.22
CA LEU A 51 -0.86 8.72 -5.70
C LEU A 51 -0.63 8.28 -7.15
N VAL A 52 -0.61 9.24 -8.07
CA VAL A 52 -0.31 9.03 -9.50
C VAL A 52 1.17 9.18 -9.72
N TYR A 53 1.84 8.13 -10.18
CA TYR A 53 3.30 8.09 -10.38
C TYR A 53 3.63 7.91 -11.88
N PRO A 54 4.64 8.59 -12.44
CA PRO A 54 5.71 9.34 -11.76
C PRO A 54 5.41 10.80 -11.41
N GLN A 55 4.24 11.35 -11.74
CA GLN A 55 3.89 12.76 -11.52
C GLN A 55 3.85 13.16 -10.05
N ARG A 56 3.74 12.18 -9.11
CA ARG A 56 3.65 12.36 -7.67
C ARG A 56 2.46 13.25 -7.25
N ILE A 57 1.37 13.16 -7.99
CA ILE A 57 0.11 13.84 -7.69
C ILE A 57 -0.67 12.97 -6.69
N ILE A 58 -1.02 13.52 -5.52
CA ILE A 58 -1.83 12.82 -4.53
C ILE A 58 -3.22 13.46 -4.48
N ARG A 59 -4.26 12.63 -4.48
CA ARG A 59 -5.66 13.04 -4.31
C ARG A 59 -6.36 12.14 -3.30
N LEU A 60 -7.16 12.76 -2.45
CA LEU A 60 -8.06 12.09 -1.53
C LEU A 60 -9.47 12.20 -2.12
N ILE A 61 -10.09 11.09 -2.45
CA ILE A 61 -11.45 11.03 -2.98
C ILE A 61 -12.41 10.80 -1.81
N ASP A 62 -13.29 11.75 -1.58
CA ASP A 62 -14.28 11.70 -0.51
C ASP A 62 -15.46 10.82 -0.88
N VAL A 63 -15.31 9.52 -0.65
CA VAL A 63 -16.38 8.54 -0.96
C VAL A 63 -17.59 8.73 -0.04
N LEU A 64 -17.38 9.21 1.19
CA LEU A 64 -18.47 9.50 2.12
C LEU A 64 -19.43 10.56 1.54
N VAL A 65 -18.90 11.59 0.91
CA VAL A 65 -19.69 12.71 0.32
C VAL A 65 -20.19 12.33 -1.08
N LEU A 66 -19.31 11.78 -1.91
CA LEU A 66 -19.62 11.50 -3.32
C LEU A 66 -20.44 10.22 -3.51
N GLY A 67 -20.34 9.27 -2.59
CA GLY A 67 -20.99 7.97 -2.75
C GLY A 67 -20.62 7.29 -4.08
N LYS A 68 -21.64 6.86 -4.81
CA LYS A 68 -21.44 6.21 -6.12
C LYS A 68 -20.82 7.11 -7.18
N LEU A 69 -20.98 8.44 -7.06
CA LEU A 69 -20.38 9.39 -8.02
C LEU A 69 -18.85 9.30 -8.03
N ALA A 70 -18.23 8.95 -6.91
CA ALA A 70 -16.77 8.72 -6.87
C ALA A 70 -16.31 7.70 -7.93
N PHE A 71 -17.14 6.72 -8.24
CA PHE A 71 -16.81 5.62 -9.15
C PHE A 71 -17.39 5.75 -10.55
N THR A 72 -18.48 6.51 -10.70
CA THR A 72 -19.28 6.56 -11.95
C THR A 72 -19.12 7.86 -12.73
N THR A 73 -18.56 8.92 -12.12
CA THR A 73 -18.27 10.17 -12.84
C THR A 73 -17.21 9.90 -13.92
N ALA A 74 -17.56 10.23 -15.16
CA ALA A 74 -16.68 10.01 -16.31
C ALA A 74 -15.74 11.22 -16.51
N SER A 75 -14.50 10.94 -16.83
CA SER A 75 -13.54 11.92 -17.33
C SER A 75 -13.88 12.35 -18.77
N SER A 76 -13.19 13.38 -19.27
CA SER A 76 -13.39 13.88 -20.65
C SER A 76 -13.17 12.80 -21.73
N ASN A 77 -12.37 11.77 -21.45
CA ASN A 77 -12.12 10.61 -22.33
C ASN A 77 -13.03 9.40 -22.02
N GLY A 78 -14.06 9.57 -21.20
CA GLY A 78 -15.05 8.55 -20.85
C GLY A 78 -14.59 7.54 -19.79
N LYS A 79 -13.38 7.63 -19.24
CA LYS A 79 -12.93 6.76 -18.15
C LYS A 79 -13.53 7.18 -16.82
N THR A 80 -13.95 6.21 -16.03
CA THR A 80 -14.41 6.40 -14.64
C THR A 80 -13.40 5.80 -13.67
N LEU A 81 -13.45 6.15 -12.38
CA LEU A 81 -12.60 5.50 -11.39
C LEU A 81 -12.84 3.98 -11.37
N LYS A 82 -14.10 3.56 -11.51
CA LYS A 82 -14.45 2.14 -11.64
C LYS A 82 -13.73 1.50 -12.83
N SER A 83 -13.83 2.08 -14.03
CA SER A 83 -13.20 1.52 -15.22
C SER A 83 -11.67 1.47 -15.11
N ILE A 84 -11.04 2.46 -14.46
CA ILE A 84 -9.60 2.48 -14.20
C ILE A 84 -9.19 1.38 -13.21
N PHE A 85 -9.97 1.16 -12.16
CA PHE A 85 -9.69 0.10 -11.20
C PHE A 85 -9.87 -1.31 -11.79
N GLU A 86 -10.76 -1.46 -12.76
CA GLU A 86 -11.06 -2.72 -13.45
C GLU A 86 -10.15 -2.95 -14.68
N ASP A 87 -9.36 -1.98 -15.10
CA ASP A 87 -8.46 -2.07 -16.25
C ASP A 87 -7.19 -2.83 -15.89
N LEU A 88 -6.90 -3.93 -16.59
CA LEU A 88 -5.69 -4.74 -16.42
C LEU A 88 -4.40 -4.00 -16.80
N ASP A 89 -4.51 -3.07 -17.77
CA ASP A 89 -3.36 -2.34 -18.30
C ASP A 89 -2.96 -1.13 -17.42
N VAL A 90 -3.80 -0.75 -16.46
CA VAL A 90 -3.49 0.27 -15.45
C VAL A 90 -2.99 -0.42 -14.19
N LEU A 91 -1.71 -0.28 -13.87
CA LEU A 91 -1.13 -0.87 -12.67
C LEU A 91 -1.62 -0.15 -11.41
N LYS A 92 -2.23 -0.90 -10.49
CA LYS A 92 -2.58 -0.46 -9.14
C LYS A 92 -1.68 -1.17 -8.12
N CYS A 93 -0.95 -0.39 -7.34
CA CYS A 93 -0.08 -0.88 -6.27
C CYS A 93 -0.71 -0.54 -4.92
N VAL A 94 -0.85 -1.53 -4.05
CA VAL A 94 -1.49 -1.41 -2.73
C VAL A 94 -0.65 -2.12 -1.68
N TRP A 95 -0.91 -1.83 -0.40
CA TRP A 95 -0.35 -2.58 0.71
C TRP A 95 -1.43 -3.44 1.35
N ASP A 96 -1.42 -4.77 1.10
CA ASP A 96 -2.45 -5.73 1.54
C ASP A 96 -3.84 -5.48 0.92
N VAL A 97 -4.00 -5.87 -0.32
CA VAL A 97 -5.22 -5.62 -1.14
C VAL A 97 -6.50 -6.24 -0.62
N ARG A 98 -6.43 -7.18 0.32
CA ARG A 98 -7.54 -8.11 0.65
C ARG A 98 -8.83 -7.41 1.08
N ASN A 99 -8.76 -6.50 2.05
CA ASN A 99 -9.95 -5.79 2.52
C ASN A 99 -10.40 -4.70 1.54
N ASP A 100 -9.45 -4.09 0.82
CA ASP A 100 -9.76 -3.09 -0.22
C ASP A 100 -10.55 -3.73 -1.36
N ALA A 101 -10.11 -4.89 -1.83
CA ALA A 101 -10.83 -5.64 -2.86
C ALA A 101 -12.22 -6.08 -2.39
N ASP A 102 -12.32 -6.56 -1.14
CA ASP A 102 -13.58 -6.99 -0.54
C ASP A 102 -14.61 -5.85 -0.48
N VAL A 103 -14.24 -4.71 0.09
CA VAL A 103 -15.15 -3.58 0.28
C VAL A 103 -15.53 -2.91 -1.04
N LEU A 104 -14.59 -2.77 -1.99
CA LEU A 104 -14.85 -2.21 -3.31
C LEU A 104 -15.84 -3.07 -4.11
N TRP A 105 -15.66 -4.38 -4.06
CA TRP A 105 -16.59 -5.30 -4.71
C TRP A 105 -17.96 -5.31 -4.05
N ALA A 106 -18.00 -5.45 -2.74
CA ALA A 106 -19.28 -5.63 -2.03
C ALA A 106 -20.16 -4.38 -2.07
N LEU A 107 -19.58 -3.17 -1.94
CA LEU A 107 -20.37 -1.94 -1.84
C LEU A 107 -20.57 -1.22 -3.18
N TYR A 108 -19.60 -1.33 -4.09
CA TYR A 108 -19.60 -0.53 -5.34
C TYR A 108 -19.52 -1.39 -6.61
N HIS A 109 -19.44 -2.72 -6.47
CA HIS A 109 -19.29 -3.66 -7.57
C HIS A 109 -18.07 -3.32 -8.46
N VAL A 110 -16.98 -2.85 -7.84
CA VAL A 110 -15.70 -2.58 -8.48
C VAL A 110 -14.85 -3.84 -8.39
N LYS A 111 -14.52 -4.42 -9.53
CA LYS A 111 -13.71 -5.63 -9.64
C LYS A 111 -12.26 -5.24 -9.93
N LEU A 112 -11.45 -5.11 -8.90
CA LEU A 112 -10.04 -4.75 -9.07
C LEU A 112 -9.32 -5.70 -10.01
N ALA A 113 -8.52 -5.12 -10.93
CA ALA A 113 -7.65 -5.85 -11.84
C ALA A 113 -6.31 -5.13 -12.01
N GLY A 114 -5.27 -5.78 -12.53
CA GLY A 114 -3.94 -5.18 -12.68
C GLY A 114 -3.33 -4.73 -11.34
N VAL A 115 -3.43 -5.57 -10.30
CA VAL A 115 -3.00 -5.24 -8.94
C VAL A 115 -1.66 -5.87 -8.62
N THR A 116 -0.76 -5.07 -8.02
CA THR A 116 0.44 -5.54 -7.33
C THR A 116 0.28 -5.24 -5.83
N ASP A 117 0.29 -6.29 -5.02
CA ASP A 117 0.29 -6.18 -3.57
C ASP A 117 1.74 -6.05 -3.07
N ILE A 118 2.14 -4.84 -2.65
CA ILE A 118 3.52 -4.53 -2.23
C ILE A 118 3.90 -5.30 -0.97
N GLN A 119 2.95 -5.63 -0.09
CA GLN A 119 3.22 -6.48 1.07
C GLN A 119 3.69 -7.88 0.65
N LEU A 120 3.18 -8.40 -0.46
CA LEU A 120 3.65 -9.67 -1.03
C LEU A 120 5.03 -9.54 -1.66
N LEU A 121 5.33 -8.42 -2.31
CA LEU A 121 6.68 -8.16 -2.81
C LEU A 121 7.69 -8.09 -1.65
N GLU A 122 7.33 -7.42 -0.54
CA GLU A 122 8.14 -7.40 0.69
C GLU A 122 8.41 -8.82 1.17
N ASN A 123 7.37 -9.62 1.37
CA ASN A 123 7.48 -10.98 1.86
C ASN A 123 8.28 -11.89 0.90
N ALA A 124 8.06 -11.76 -0.42
CA ALA A 124 8.79 -12.49 -1.46
C ALA A 124 10.28 -12.11 -1.52
N SER A 125 10.62 -10.84 -1.24
CA SER A 125 11.99 -10.31 -1.30
C SER A 125 12.90 -10.80 -0.18
N ARG A 126 12.36 -11.39 0.88
CA ARG A 126 13.16 -11.90 2.01
C ARG A 126 13.91 -13.16 1.62
N ALA A 127 15.18 -13.25 2.01
CA ALA A 127 16.01 -14.44 1.80
C ALA A 127 15.59 -15.61 2.69
N SER A 128 15.01 -15.35 3.88
CA SER A 128 14.72 -16.35 4.91
C SER A 128 13.23 -16.48 5.20
N ASP A 129 12.81 -16.13 6.41
CA ASP A 129 11.46 -16.37 6.91
C ASP A 129 10.37 -15.56 6.19
N LYS A 130 9.45 -16.30 5.55
CA LYS A 130 8.26 -15.76 4.87
C LYS A 130 6.95 -16.10 5.60
N GLN A 131 7.05 -16.65 6.82
CA GLN A 131 5.90 -17.15 7.57
C GLN A 131 4.86 -16.06 7.89
N TYR A 132 5.31 -14.85 8.15
CA TYR A 132 4.44 -13.73 8.49
C TYR A 132 4.61 -12.60 7.49
N VAL A 133 3.51 -11.92 7.15
CA VAL A 133 3.57 -10.65 6.44
C VAL A 133 3.91 -9.52 7.39
N ARG A 134 4.52 -8.45 6.86
CA ARG A 134 4.93 -7.27 7.62
C ARG A 134 3.91 -6.14 7.44
N GLY A 135 3.72 -5.31 8.47
CA GLY A 135 2.95 -4.08 8.36
C GLY A 135 3.72 -2.98 7.63
N LEU A 136 3.00 -2.05 7.01
CA LEU A 136 3.58 -0.90 6.30
C LEU A 136 4.49 -0.06 7.21
N ASP A 137 4.09 0.10 8.48
CA ASP A 137 4.84 0.86 9.49
C ASP A 137 6.27 0.35 9.67
N LYS A 138 6.42 -0.95 9.83
CA LYS A 138 7.73 -1.58 9.97
C LYS A 138 8.53 -1.54 8.67
N SER A 139 7.87 -1.72 7.53
CA SER A 139 8.55 -1.67 6.24
C SER A 139 9.08 -0.28 5.91
N VAL A 140 8.33 0.78 6.21
CA VAL A 140 8.83 2.15 6.07
C VAL A 140 9.99 2.42 7.04
N GLN A 141 9.88 1.95 8.28
CA GLN A 141 10.88 2.19 9.32
C GLN A 141 12.21 1.49 9.05
N PHE A 142 12.18 0.24 8.60
CA PHE A 142 13.38 -0.60 8.52
C PHE A 142 13.95 -0.73 7.11
N ASP A 143 13.11 -0.63 6.07
CA ASP A 143 13.55 -0.86 4.71
C ASP A 143 13.86 0.44 3.95
N LEU A 144 13.31 1.59 4.36
CA LEU A 144 13.61 2.88 3.75
C LEU A 144 14.65 3.64 4.57
N LYS A 145 15.69 4.16 3.90
CA LYS A 145 16.69 5.06 4.49
C LYS A 145 16.15 6.51 4.56
N LEU A 146 15.11 6.71 5.39
CA LEU A 146 14.57 8.06 5.64
C LEU A 146 15.40 8.79 6.69
N GLU A 147 15.39 10.12 6.64
CA GLU A 147 16.00 10.93 7.71
C GLU A 147 15.26 10.67 9.04
N PHE A 148 16.01 10.68 10.15
CA PHE A 148 15.47 10.43 11.49
C PHE A 148 14.23 11.29 11.82
N LYS A 149 14.26 12.57 11.44
CA LYS A 149 13.13 13.48 11.64
C LYS A 149 11.89 13.07 10.83
N GLU A 150 12.07 12.63 9.59
CA GLU A 150 11.01 12.18 8.70
C GLU A 150 10.39 10.88 9.24
N THR A 151 11.23 9.91 9.60
CA THR A 151 10.81 8.64 10.20
C THR A 151 9.99 8.86 11.47
N ASN A 152 10.49 9.70 12.40
CA ASN A 152 9.78 9.98 13.66
C ASN A 152 8.45 10.69 13.42
N CYS A 153 8.40 11.67 12.51
CA CYS A 153 7.15 12.37 12.17
C CYS A 153 6.12 11.38 11.62
N TRP A 154 6.54 10.49 10.72
CA TRP A 154 5.68 9.47 10.11
C TRP A 154 5.15 8.48 11.17
N ILE A 155 6.03 7.93 12.02
CA ILE A 155 5.65 7.01 13.11
C ILE A 155 4.70 7.68 14.10
N GLN A 156 4.97 8.94 14.48
CA GLN A 156 4.11 9.67 15.40
C GLN A 156 2.72 9.89 14.82
N THR A 157 2.63 10.27 13.54
CA THR A 157 1.34 10.39 12.85
C THR A 157 0.54 9.07 12.89
N LYS A 158 1.20 7.94 12.65
CA LYS A 158 0.57 6.60 12.74
C LYS A 158 0.07 6.30 14.15
N LYS A 159 0.85 6.59 15.19
CA LYS A 159 0.46 6.39 16.59
C LYS A 159 -0.73 7.26 17.00
N ASP A 160 -0.69 8.54 16.64
CA ASP A 160 -1.76 9.50 16.93
C ASP A 160 -3.08 9.05 16.28
N MET A 161 -3.03 8.70 15.00
CA MET A 161 -4.23 8.25 14.28
C MET A 161 -4.79 6.94 14.82
N LYS A 162 -3.94 5.98 15.21
CA LYS A 162 -4.40 4.73 15.81
C LYS A 162 -5.24 4.97 17.06
N SER A 163 -4.93 5.97 17.87
CA SER A 163 -5.73 6.36 19.05
C SER A 163 -7.06 7.00 18.68
N LEU A 164 -7.17 7.63 17.50
CA LEU A 164 -8.37 8.33 17.04
C LEU A 164 -9.31 7.44 16.19
N MET A 165 -8.82 6.34 15.63
CA MET A 165 -9.63 5.42 14.80
C MET A 165 -10.97 5.02 15.44
N PRO A 166 -11.07 4.71 16.76
CA PRO A 166 -12.35 4.38 17.38
C PRO A 166 -13.39 5.51 17.34
N THR A 167 -12.97 6.76 17.10
CA THR A 167 -13.87 7.94 17.03
C THR A 167 -14.44 8.20 15.63
N ASN A 168 -14.25 7.29 14.67
CA ASN A 168 -14.63 7.49 13.27
C ASN A 168 -14.03 8.74 12.64
N VAL A 169 -12.77 9.06 12.96
CA VAL A 169 -12.06 10.26 12.53
C VAL A 169 -12.12 10.48 11.01
N PHE A 170 -12.10 9.42 10.21
CA PHE A 170 -12.22 9.49 8.76
C PHE A 170 -13.62 9.89 8.25
N ALA A 171 -14.65 9.84 9.10
CA ALA A 171 -16.00 10.28 8.76
C ALA A 171 -16.23 11.78 9.05
N THR A 172 -15.33 12.42 9.83
CA THR A 172 -15.47 13.83 10.22
C THR A 172 -15.25 14.77 9.03
N ARG A 173 -16.15 15.77 8.86
CA ARG A 173 -16.03 16.81 7.84
C ARG A 173 -16.19 18.20 8.46
N PRO A 174 -15.40 19.20 8.02
CA PRO A 174 -14.29 19.05 7.07
C PRO A 174 -13.20 18.12 7.61
N ILE A 175 -12.49 17.43 6.71
CA ILE A 175 -11.37 16.58 7.10
C ILE A 175 -10.25 17.45 7.69
N ASP A 176 -9.73 17.07 8.86
CA ASP A 176 -8.64 17.81 9.48
C ASP A 176 -7.29 17.47 8.82
N THR A 177 -6.33 18.38 8.99
CA THR A 177 -5.01 18.28 8.34
C THR A 177 -4.23 17.02 8.77
N LYS A 178 -4.37 16.57 10.02
CA LYS A 178 -3.64 15.37 10.50
C LYS A 178 -4.22 14.12 9.87
N THR A 179 -5.52 14.00 9.78
CA THR A 179 -6.22 12.90 9.12
C THR A 179 -5.88 12.85 7.64
N ALA A 180 -5.90 13.99 6.94
CA ALA A 180 -5.49 14.06 5.55
C ALA A 180 -4.01 13.68 5.36
N GLN A 181 -3.12 14.14 6.25
CA GLN A 181 -1.70 13.78 6.21
C GLN A 181 -1.46 12.29 6.46
N TYR A 182 -2.24 11.67 7.35
CA TYR A 182 -2.18 10.23 7.58
C TYR A 182 -2.49 9.46 6.29
N CYS A 183 -3.59 9.80 5.62
CA CYS A 183 -3.95 9.17 4.34
C CYS A 183 -2.84 9.35 3.27
N VAL A 184 -2.23 10.53 3.20
CA VAL A 184 -1.08 10.79 2.31
C VAL A 184 0.11 9.90 2.68
N ASN A 185 0.39 9.74 3.96
CA ASN A 185 1.50 8.96 4.46
C ASN A 185 1.40 7.48 4.06
N ASP A 186 0.19 6.94 3.90
CA ASP A 186 -0.03 5.54 3.56
C ASP A 186 0.28 5.22 2.09
N VAL A 187 0.36 6.23 1.22
CA VAL A 187 0.71 6.04 -0.20
C VAL A 187 2.07 6.64 -0.60
N ILE A 188 2.57 7.67 0.12
CA ILE A 188 3.72 8.47 -0.34
C ILE A 188 5.02 7.67 -0.44
N HIS A 189 5.19 6.66 0.40
CA HIS A 189 6.37 5.80 0.44
C HIS A 189 6.22 4.50 -0.38
N LEU A 190 5.01 4.17 -0.84
CA LEU A 190 4.77 2.94 -1.60
C LEU A 190 5.61 2.85 -2.89
N PRO A 191 5.85 3.93 -3.67
CA PRO A 191 6.74 3.85 -4.83
C PRO A 191 8.16 3.43 -4.47
N ALA A 192 8.72 3.97 -3.39
CA ALA A 192 10.08 3.64 -2.96
C ALA A 192 10.20 2.20 -2.44
N LEU A 193 9.20 1.72 -1.68
CA LEU A 193 9.13 0.34 -1.23
C LEU A 193 8.95 -0.62 -2.42
N HIS A 194 8.09 -0.28 -3.37
CA HIS A 194 7.87 -1.06 -4.59
C HIS A 194 9.18 -1.25 -5.37
N ASP A 195 9.87 -0.15 -5.67
CA ASP A 195 11.16 -0.16 -6.38
C ASP A 195 12.22 -0.96 -5.62
N LEU A 196 12.26 -0.82 -4.28
CA LEU A 196 13.20 -1.52 -3.43
C LEU A 196 12.98 -3.04 -3.46
N TYR A 197 11.73 -3.48 -3.30
CA TYR A 197 11.43 -4.92 -3.27
C TYR A 197 11.59 -5.57 -4.65
N LEU A 198 11.26 -4.87 -5.73
CA LEU A 198 11.55 -5.36 -7.08
C LEU A 198 13.06 -5.58 -7.31
N LYS A 199 13.91 -4.73 -6.75
CA LYS A 199 15.38 -4.91 -6.81
C LYS A 199 15.90 -6.05 -5.93
N ARG A 200 15.23 -6.34 -4.81
CA ARG A 200 15.61 -7.40 -3.86
C ARG A 200 15.11 -8.80 -4.25
N ILE A 201 13.99 -8.87 -4.97
CA ILE A 201 13.40 -10.16 -5.39
C ILE A 201 14.35 -10.90 -6.31
N ARG A 202 14.53 -12.21 -6.07
CA ARG A 202 15.37 -13.10 -6.86
C ARG A 202 14.58 -14.32 -7.35
N GLY A 203 15.04 -14.93 -8.42
CA GLY A 203 14.46 -16.14 -8.99
C GLY A 203 13.00 -15.97 -9.40
N ASP A 204 12.18 -16.95 -9.09
CA ASP A 204 10.76 -17.03 -9.46
C ASP A 204 9.80 -16.29 -8.48
N TRP A 205 10.34 -15.61 -7.45
CA TRP A 205 9.52 -14.98 -6.42
C TRP A 205 8.66 -13.81 -6.92
N LEU A 206 9.10 -13.13 -7.98
CA LEU A 206 8.27 -12.08 -8.57
C LEU A 206 6.99 -12.67 -9.17
N SER A 207 7.11 -13.76 -9.95
CA SER A 207 5.95 -14.45 -10.53
C SER A 207 4.99 -14.92 -9.43
N LYS A 208 5.53 -15.56 -8.39
CA LYS A 208 4.75 -16.00 -7.22
C LYS A 208 4.02 -14.86 -6.52
N ALA A 209 4.67 -13.70 -6.37
CA ALA A 209 4.05 -12.54 -5.73
C ALA A 209 2.92 -11.95 -6.58
N MET A 210 3.07 -11.92 -7.90
CA MET A 210 2.04 -11.44 -8.83
C MET A 210 0.85 -12.40 -8.90
N GLU A 211 1.09 -13.70 -8.95
CA GLU A 211 0.06 -14.73 -8.90
C GLU A 211 -0.73 -14.66 -7.58
N GLU A 212 -0.03 -14.52 -6.46
CA GLU A 212 -0.64 -14.39 -5.14
C GLU A 212 -1.42 -13.07 -4.98
N SER A 213 -0.94 -11.96 -5.58
CA SER A 213 -1.69 -10.69 -5.63
C SER A 213 -3.05 -10.90 -6.32
N THR A 214 -3.04 -11.59 -7.46
CA THR A 214 -4.26 -11.92 -8.21
C THR A 214 -5.16 -12.85 -7.40
N ARG A 215 -4.59 -13.84 -6.72
CA ARG A 215 -5.33 -14.77 -5.86
C ARG A 215 -5.99 -14.06 -4.69
N ARG A 216 -5.27 -13.15 -3.98
CA ARG A 216 -5.83 -12.34 -2.89
C ARG A 216 -7.06 -11.55 -3.32
N VAL A 217 -7.00 -10.95 -4.51
CA VAL A 217 -8.13 -10.21 -5.09
C VAL A 217 -9.32 -11.15 -5.37
N ALA A 218 -9.06 -12.32 -5.97
CA ALA A 218 -10.10 -13.30 -6.28
C ALA A 218 -10.74 -13.89 -5.00
N ASP A 219 -9.94 -14.22 -4.00
CA ASP A 219 -10.39 -14.74 -2.71
C ASP A 219 -11.30 -13.72 -1.99
N ALA A 220 -10.95 -12.43 -2.04
CA ALA A 220 -11.74 -11.36 -1.44
C ALA A 220 -13.16 -11.25 -2.01
N TYR A 221 -13.38 -11.72 -3.25
CA TYR A 221 -14.73 -11.75 -3.86
C TYR A 221 -15.56 -12.96 -3.47
N SER A 222 -14.94 -13.96 -2.85
CA SER A 222 -15.66 -15.18 -2.48
C SER A 222 -16.68 -14.92 -1.36
N PRO A 223 -17.83 -15.62 -1.36
CA PRO A 223 -18.81 -15.50 -0.27
C PRO A 223 -18.25 -15.89 1.10
N GLY A 224 -17.25 -16.79 1.13
CA GLY A 224 -16.63 -17.29 2.34
C GLY A 224 -15.45 -16.45 2.84
N TYR A 225 -15.14 -15.31 2.21
CA TYR A 225 -14.05 -14.46 2.66
C TYR A 225 -14.34 -13.87 4.04
N ASP A 226 -13.40 -14.07 4.98
CA ASP A 226 -13.44 -13.47 6.32
C ASP A 226 -12.47 -12.29 6.41
N PRO A 227 -12.99 -11.04 6.44
CA PRO A 227 -12.16 -9.85 6.54
C PRO A 227 -11.37 -9.74 7.85
N GLN A 228 -11.80 -10.44 8.90
CA GLN A 228 -11.19 -10.43 10.22
C GLN A 228 -10.39 -11.71 10.53
N SER A 229 -10.17 -12.56 9.54
CA SER A 229 -9.45 -13.82 9.73
C SER A 229 -8.09 -13.61 10.40
N PRO A 230 -7.81 -14.32 11.51
CA PRO A 230 -6.52 -14.25 12.18
C PRO A 230 -5.36 -14.78 11.32
N THR A 231 -5.68 -15.55 10.27
CA THR A 231 -4.67 -16.09 9.35
C THR A 231 -4.11 -15.02 8.40
N LYS A 232 -4.72 -13.84 8.30
CA LYS A 232 -4.24 -12.73 7.46
C LYS A 232 -2.82 -12.26 7.80
N LYS A 233 -2.35 -12.52 9.02
CA LYS A 233 -0.97 -12.24 9.42
C LYS A 233 0.04 -13.23 8.84
N LEU A 234 -0.40 -14.36 8.31
CA LEU A 234 0.47 -15.37 7.74
C LEU A 234 0.83 -15.01 6.30
N GLY A 235 2.11 -15.21 5.97
CA GLY A 235 2.60 -15.17 4.59
C GLY A 235 2.14 -16.42 3.83
N PRO A 236 1.91 -16.30 2.53
CA PRO A 236 1.36 -17.41 1.75
C PRO A 236 2.36 -18.56 1.53
N TRP A 237 3.64 -18.33 1.76
CA TRP A 237 4.70 -19.32 1.45
C TRP A 237 5.30 -20.01 2.68
N GLY A 238 4.95 -19.58 3.90
CA GLY A 238 5.41 -20.18 5.14
C GLY A 238 6.92 -19.97 5.41
N SER A 239 7.42 -20.67 6.44
CA SER A 239 8.86 -20.69 6.75
C SER A 239 9.58 -21.73 5.89
N GLY A 240 10.80 -21.40 5.44
CA GLY A 240 11.68 -22.35 4.72
C GLY A 240 11.47 -22.45 3.22
N SER A 241 10.54 -21.71 2.63
CA SER A 241 10.43 -21.59 1.18
C SER A 241 11.63 -20.83 0.61
N LYS A 242 12.36 -21.45 -0.31
CA LYS A 242 13.49 -20.83 -1.00
C LYS A 242 13.13 -20.56 -2.47
N PRO A 243 13.69 -19.51 -3.08
CA PRO A 243 13.50 -19.27 -4.51
C PRO A 243 14.23 -20.35 -5.32
N THR A 244 13.75 -20.60 -6.53
CA THR A 244 14.54 -21.29 -7.55
C THR A 244 15.46 -20.23 -8.16
N MET A 245 16.72 -20.23 -7.76
CA MET A 245 17.69 -19.20 -8.14
C MET A 245 18.75 -19.79 -9.08
N THR A 246 19.21 -18.97 -10.00
CA THR A 246 20.41 -19.24 -10.79
C THR A 246 21.67 -19.06 -9.94
N LEU A 247 22.81 -19.59 -10.42
CA LEU A 247 24.09 -19.44 -9.71
C LEU A 247 24.49 -17.97 -9.55
N ASP A 248 24.25 -17.15 -10.58
CA ASP A 248 24.57 -15.72 -10.56
C ASP A 248 23.73 -14.99 -9.52
N GLU A 249 22.42 -15.27 -9.45
CA GLU A 249 21.53 -14.68 -8.43
C GLU A 249 21.93 -15.11 -6.99
N ILE A 250 22.46 -16.33 -6.82
CA ILE A 250 22.99 -16.78 -5.52
C ILE A 250 24.23 -16.01 -5.13
N LEU A 251 25.12 -15.74 -6.08
CA LEU A 251 26.33 -14.96 -5.83
C LEU A 251 26.01 -13.51 -5.49
N ASP A 252 25.09 -12.89 -6.21
CA ASP A 252 24.61 -11.53 -5.93
C ASP A 252 23.99 -11.43 -4.52
N GLU A 253 23.17 -12.42 -4.12
CA GLU A 253 22.57 -12.44 -2.77
C GLU A 253 23.65 -12.57 -1.67
N LEU A 254 24.69 -13.35 -1.92
CA LEU A 254 25.81 -13.50 -0.98
C LEU A 254 26.63 -12.20 -0.85
N GLU A 255 26.81 -11.47 -1.95
CA GLU A 255 27.50 -10.18 -1.92
C GLU A 255 26.66 -9.12 -1.18
N ASP A 256 25.36 -9.03 -1.47
CA ASP A 256 24.44 -8.11 -0.79
C ASP A 256 24.44 -8.37 0.72
N LYS A 257 24.33 -9.64 1.13
CA LYS A 257 24.37 -10.04 2.55
C LYS A 257 25.70 -9.67 3.22
N ARG A 258 26.80 -9.88 2.52
CA ARG A 258 28.13 -9.50 3.03
C ARG A 258 28.25 -7.99 3.23
N MET A 259 27.66 -7.19 2.33
CA MET A 259 27.63 -5.75 2.46
C MET A 259 26.75 -5.29 3.62
N GLU A 260 25.58 -5.93 3.82
CA GLU A 260 24.70 -5.64 4.97
C GLU A 260 25.38 -5.97 6.31
N ASP A 261 26.11 -7.09 6.38
CA ASP A 261 26.87 -7.48 7.59
C ASP A 261 28.01 -6.48 7.88
N LEU A 262 28.73 -6.03 6.83
CA LEU A 262 29.77 -5.00 6.97
C LEU A 262 29.21 -3.65 7.40
N GLU A 263 28.05 -3.24 6.86
CA GLU A 263 27.37 -2.01 7.29
C GLU A 263 26.92 -2.12 8.76
N ARG A 264 26.42 -3.27 9.20
CA ARG A 264 26.03 -3.51 10.60
C ARG A 264 27.22 -3.40 11.56
N ASP A 265 28.34 -4.03 11.21
CA ASP A 265 29.56 -3.98 12.01
C ASP A 265 30.17 -2.57 12.05
N MET A 266 30.03 -1.78 10.98
CA MET A 266 30.56 -0.43 10.89
C MET A 266 29.72 0.62 11.65
N TYR A 267 28.41 0.42 11.74
CA TYR A 267 27.48 1.37 12.36
C TYR A 267 26.98 0.93 13.75
N GLY A 268 27.48 -0.20 14.30
CA GLY A 268 27.34 -0.65 15.70
C GLY A 268 26.00 -0.32 16.34
N PHE A 269 24.91 -0.89 15.88
CA PHE A 269 23.69 -0.96 16.67
C PHE A 269 23.75 -2.22 17.52
N ASP A 270 24.32 -2.10 18.71
CA ASP A 270 24.11 -3.10 19.78
C ASP A 270 22.63 -3.08 20.17
N ASP A 271 21.92 -4.14 19.84
CA ASP A 271 20.54 -4.42 20.29
C ASP A 271 20.49 -4.87 21.77
N ASP A 272 21.52 -4.51 22.57
CA ASP A 272 21.66 -4.89 23.99
C ASP A 272 21.32 -3.76 24.97
N ASP A 273 20.16 -3.10 24.80
CA ASP A 273 19.59 -2.25 25.85
C ASP A 273 18.17 -2.69 26.21
N ASP A 274 18.01 -3.96 26.59
CA ASP A 274 16.81 -4.47 27.25
C ASP A 274 17.15 -4.96 28.67
N TRP A 275 17.70 -4.08 29.52
CA TRP A 275 17.74 -4.30 30.97
C TRP A 275 17.67 -2.97 31.73
N LEU A 276 16.63 -2.88 32.53
CA LEU A 276 16.47 -2.16 33.78
C LEU A 276 15.41 -1.04 33.82
N LEU A 277 14.38 -1.45 34.58
CA LEU A 277 13.39 -0.78 35.42
C LEU A 277 12.09 -0.37 34.76
#